data_ec304b4c3660406c11aa14013a9d319c
#
_entry.id   ec304b4c3660406c11aa14013a9d319c
#
_cell.length_a   1.000
_cell.length_b   1.000
_cell.length_c   1.000
_cell.angle_alpha   90.00
_cell.angle_beta   90.00
_cell.angle_gamma   90.00
#
_symmetry.space_group_name_H-M   'P 1'
#
loop_
_entity.id
_entity.type
_entity.pdbx_description
1 polymer ?
#
loop_
_entity_poly.entity_id
_entity_poly.type
_entity_poly.pdbx_seq_one_letter_code
_entity_poly.pdbx_strand_id
1 'polypeptide(L)'
;VYFKAIKEKIKDGFQALILLPEIGLTTEFEKKFIDYFGFKPAIWHSGITPKRKKIIWSGLALGKIKVVIGARSSLFLPFFKLGIITIDEEHDQSFKQDEGIIYNARDMAISRAKFENIPINLVTAVPSIETYENIKKNKYSYSRLIKRFKNADLPQHEIIDLNKYRVESNSWISSKTIEKVK
;
A
#
# COMPACT_ATOMS: atom_id res chain seq x y z
N VAL A 1 3.94 -8.66 7.25
CA VAL A 1 4.04 -8.15 8.61
C VAL A 1 2.67 -7.78 9.15
N TYR A 2 1.92 -6.89 8.50
CA TYR A 2 0.62 -6.38 8.99
C TYR A 2 -0.54 -7.40 8.90
N PHE A 3 -0.41 -8.49 8.16
CA PHE A 3 -1.45 -9.54 8.09
C PHE A 3 -1.80 -10.13 9.47
N LYS A 4 -0.83 -10.19 10.38
CA LYS A 4 -1.08 -10.67 11.75
C LYS A 4 -2.07 -9.77 12.48
N ALA A 5 -1.86 -8.46 12.46
CA ALA A 5 -2.76 -7.49 13.08
C ALA A 5 -4.17 -7.51 12.46
N ILE A 6 -4.25 -7.63 11.13
CA ILE A 6 -5.53 -7.79 10.43
C ILE A 6 -6.25 -9.07 10.88
N LYS A 7 -5.52 -10.19 10.96
CA LYS A 7 -6.09 -11.49 11.39
C LYS A 7 -6.66 -11.44 12.80
N GLU A 8 -5.99 -10.76 13.72
CA GLU A 8 -6.48 -10.54 15.08
C GLU A 8 -7.81 -9.75 15.05
N LYS A 9 -7.87 -8.64 14.33
CA LYS A 9 -9.09 -7.83 14.20
C LYS A 9 -10.26 -8.60 13.58
N ILE A 10 -9.99 -9.45 12.58
CA ILE A 10 -11.03 -10.30 11.97
C ILE A 10 -11.56 -11.33 12.98
N LYS A 11 -10.69 -11.93 13.81
CA LYS A 11 -11.10 -12.85 14.89
C LYS A 11 -12.02 -12.17 15.89
N ASP A 12 -11.76 -10.90 16.20
CA ASP A 12 -12.58 -10.07 17.09
C ASP A 12 -13.89 -9.60 16.43
N GLY A 13 -14.20 -10.07 15.22
CA GLY A 13 -15.43 -9.76 14.50
C GLY A 13 -15.42 -8.42 13.75
N PHE A 14 -14.27 -7.75 13.61
CA PHE A 14 -14.12 -6.52 12.85
C PHE A 14 -13.84 -6.78 11.36
N GLN A 15 -14.00 -5.73 10.57
CA GLN A 15 -13.63 -5.68 9.17
C GLN A 15 -12.29 -4.95 9.00
N ALA A 16 -11.58 -5.23 7.92
CA ALA A 16 -10.31 -4.59 7.62
C ALA A 16 -10.29 -3.99 6.21
N LEU A 17 -9.61 -2.85 6.09
CA LEU A 17 -9.32 -2.21 4.81
C LEU A 17 -7.81 -2.22 4.57
N ILE A 18 -7.41 -2.70 3.40
CA ILE A 18 -6.04 -2.60 2.89
C ILE A 18 -6.07 -1.70 1.67
N LEU A 19 -5.41 -0.56 1.76
CA LEU A 19 -5.18 0.34 0.64
C LEU A 19 -3.85 0.00 -0.02
N LEU A 20 -3.90 -0.21 -1.34
CA LEU A 20 -2.74 -0.42 -2.18
C LEU A 20 -2.72 0.62 -3.30
N PRO A 21 -1.54 1.01 -3.82
CA PRO A 21 -1.45 1.64 -5.13
C PRO A 21 -2.14 0.78 -6.19
N GLU A 22 -2.70 1.39 -7.23
CA GLU A 22 -3.42 0.61 -8.28
C GLU A 22 -2.52 -0.48 -8.89
N ILE A 23 -1.23 -0.20 -9.08
CA ILE A 23 -0.23 -1.17 -9.55
C ILE A 23 0.05 -2.31 -8.53
N GLY A 24 -0.26 -2.09 -7.26
CA GLY A 24 -0.11 -3.08 -6.18
C GLY A 24 -1.25 -4.09 -6.09
N LEU A 25 -2.37 -3.85 -6.81
CA LEU A 25 -3.52 -4.77 -6.87
C LEU A 25 -3.25 -5.96 -7.82
N THR A 26 -2.18 -6.70 -7.54
CA THR A 26 -1.73 -7.81 -8.37
C THR A 26 -2.34 -9.13 -7.96
N THR A 27 -2.41 -10.07 -8.91
CA THR A 27 -2.81 -11.46 -8.65
C THR A 27 -1.89 -12.14 -7.64
N GLU A 28 -0.62 -11.75 -7.60
CA GLU A 28 0.36 -12.27 -6.64
C GLU A 28 0.03 -11.83 -5.20
N PHE A 29 -0.36 -10.57 -5.01
CA PHE A 29 -0.78 -10.08 -3.71
C PHE A 29 -2.06 -10.78 -3.24
N GLU A 30 -3.05 -10.94 -4.13
CA GLU A 30 -4.28 -11.69 -3.83
C GLU A 30 -3.96 -13.14 -3.43
N LYS A 31 -3.06 -13.81 -4.15
CA LYS A 31 -2.61 -15.16 -3.82
C LYS A 31 -1.96 -15.22 -2.44
N LYS A 32 -1.01 -14.34 -2.13
CA LYS A 32 -0.38 -14.25 -0.79
C LYS A 32 -1.41 -14.03 0.32
N PHE A 33 -2.42 -13.23 0.04
CA PHE A 33 -3.51 -12.99 0.98
C PHE A 33 -4.32 -14.27 1.22
N ILE A 34 -4.74 -14.96 0.15
CA ILE A 34 -5.52 -16.21 0.24
C ILE A 34 -4.73 -17.30 0.98
N ASP A 35 -3.45 -17.45 0.67
CA ASP A 35 -2.57 -18.42 1.32
C ASP A 35 -2.46 -18.19 2.84
N TYR A 36 -2.49 -16.91 3.28
CA TYR A 36 -2.39 -16.57 4.69
C TYR A 36 -3.72 -16.63 5.45
N PHE A 37 -4.81 -16.19 4.83
CA PHE A 37 -6.11 -16.05 5.49
C PHE A 37 -7.06 -17.21 5.25
N GLY A 38 -6.88 -17.99 4.18
CA GLY A 38 -7.73 -19.10 3.80
C GLY A 38 -9.04 -18.71 3.10
N PHE A 39 -9.22 -17.42 2.76
CA PHE A 39 -10.40 -16.91 2.04
C PHE A 39 -10.03 -15.77 1.10
N LYS A 40 -10.89 -15.48 0.10
CA LYS A 40 -10.69 -14.39 -0.85
C LYS A 40 -11.11 -13.04 -0.27
N PRO A 41 -10.30 -11.99 -0.42
CA PRO A 41 -10.72 -10.62 -0.09
C PRO A 41 -11.69 -10.08 -1.16
N ALA A 42 -12.44 -9.04 -0.82
CA ALA A 42 -13.12 -8.26 -1.84
C ALA A 42 -12.12 -7.26 -2.45
N ILE A 43 -12.00 -7.27 -3.78
CA ILE A 43 -11.12 -6.35 -4.52
C ILE A 43 -11.94 -5.17 -5.03
N TRP A 44 -11.48 -3.93 -4.72
CA TRP A 44 -12.16 -2.69 -5.09
C TRP A 44 -11.23 -1.75 -5.87
N HIS A 45 -11.58 -1.50 -7.13
CA HIS A 45 -10.88 -0.55 -8.01
C HIS A 45 -11.83 0.00 -9.08
N SER A 46 -11.37 0.95 -9.88
CA SER A 46 -12.15 1.61 -10.93
C SER A 46 -12.74 0.64 -11.95
N GLY A 47 -11.98 -0.39 -12.33
CA GLY A 47 -12.34 -1.35 -13.39
C GLY A 47 -13.33 -2.45 -13.02
N ILE A 48 -13.83 -2.56 -11.78
CA ILE A 48 -14.84 -3.57 -11.45
C ILE A 48 -16.24 -3.17 -11.93
N THR A 49 -17.01 -4.17 -12.35
CA THR A 49 -18.37 -3.94 -12.90
C THR A 49 -19.32 -3.33 -11.87
N PRO A 50 -20.33 -2.55 -12.32
CA PRO A 50 -21.34 -1.97 -11.42
C PRO A 50 -22.06 -3.02 -10.56
N LYS A 51 -22.36 -4.18 -11.13
CA LYS A 51 -22.95 -5.31 -10.40
C LYS A 51 -22.07 -5.77 -9.24
N ARG A 52 -20.75 -5.91 -9.47
CA ARG A 52 -19.80 -6.33 -8.44
C ARG A 52 -19.61 -5.23 -7.38
N LYS A 53 -19.60 -3.95 -7.78
CA LYS A 53 -19.59 -2.80 -6.85
C LYS A 53 -20.78 -2.87 -5.88
N LYS A 54 -21.98 -3.11 -6.39
CA LYS A 54 -23.20 -3.22 -5.56
C LYS A 54 -23.12 -4.39 -4.56
N ILE A 55 -22.59 -5.55 -5.00
CA ILE A 55 -22.43 -6.73 -4.12
C ILE A 55 -21.44 -6.43 -3.00
N ILE A 56 -20.28 -5.84 -3.33
CA ILE A 56 -19.26 -5.50 -2.33
C ILE A 56 -19.80 -4.46 -1.35
N TRP A 57 -20.43 -3.40 -1.86
CA TRP A 57 -21.03 -2.35 -1.05
C TRP A 57 -22.04 -2.91 -0.03
N SER A 58 -23.03 -3.67 -0.50
CA SER A 58 -24.03 -4.29 0.37
C SER A 58 -23.42 -5.30 1.34
N GLY A 59 -22.46 -6.12 0.85
CA GLY A 59 -21.78 -7.10 1.69
C GLY A 59 -20.95 -6.49 2.83
N LEU A 60 -20.36 -5.32 2.59
CA LEU A 60 -19.64 -4.57 3.62
C LEU A 60 -20.59 -3.95 4.64
N ALA A 61 -21.65 -3.28 4.17
CA ALA A 61 -22.66 -2.66 5.03
C ALA A 61 -23.39 -3.68 5.93
N LEU A 62 -23.49 -4.93 5.48
CA LEU A 62 -24.08 -6.05 6.25
C LEU A 62 -23.05 -6.85 7.07
N GLY A 63 -21.76 -6.46 7.07
CA GLY A 63 -20.71 -7.17 7.79
C GLY A 63 -20.34 -8.55 7.23
N LYS A 64 -20.86 -8.93 6.04
CA LYS A 64 -20.60 -10.21 5.39
C LYS A 64 -19.21 -10.31 4.76
N ILE A 65 -18.66 -9.19 4.30
CA ILE A 65 -17.30 -9.11 3.76
C ILE A 65 -16.36 -8.67 4.89
N LYS A 66 -15.33 -9.45 5.16
CA LYS A 66 -14.40 -9.22 6.26
C LYS A 66 -13.22 -8.33 5.87
N VAL A 67 -12.72 -8.45 4.64
CA VAL A 67 -11.56 -7.69 4.16
C VAL A 67 -11.82 -7.13 2.78
N VAL A 68 -11.49 -5.85 2.61
CA VAL A 68 -11.38 -5.21 1.30
C VAL A 68 -9.92 -4.87 1.05
N ILE A 69 -9.47 -5.16 -0.16
CA ILE A 69 -8.23 -4.66 -0.72
C ILE A 69 -8.61 -3.74 -1.87
N GLY A 70 -8.11 -2.51 -1.87
CA GLY A 70 -8.50 -1.60 -2.91
C GLY A 70 -7.64 -0.37 -3.06
N ALA A 71 -7.89 0.37 -4.14
CA ALA A 71 -7.32 1.67 -4.41
C ALA A 71 -8.03 2.77 -3.58
N ARG A 72 -7.65 4.03 -3.78
CA ARG A 72 -8.13 5.25 -3.09
C ARG A 72 -9.62 5.25 -2.75
N SER A 73 -10.46 4.94 -3.74
CA SER A 73 -11.92 5.01 -3.58
C SER A 73 -12.51 3.99 -2.60
N SER A 74 -11.78 2.93 -2.26
CA SER A 74 -12.21 1.94 -1.25
C SER A 74 -12.26 2.53 0.16
N LEU A 75 -11.57 3.64 0.38
CA LEU A 75 -11.62 4.37 1.64
C LEU A 75 -13.05 4.83 2.02
N PHE A 76 -13.91 5.08 1.06
CA PHE A 76 -15.27 5.60 1.30
C PHE A 76 -16.35 4.51 1.36
N LEU A 77 -15.95 3.24 1.39
CA LEU A 77 -16.90 2.14 1.48
C LEU A 77 -17.60 2.07 2.87
N PRO A 78 -18.85 1.59 2.91
CA PRO A 78 -19.67 1.54 4.13
C PRO A 78 -19.37 0.28 4.94
N PHE A 79 -18.30 0.28 5.69
CA PHE A 79 -17.98 -0.81 6.61
C PHE A 79 -18.98 -0.81 7.77
N PHE A 80 -19.53 -1.98 8.09
CA PHE A 80 -20.40 -2.16 9.25
C PHE A 80 -19.65 -2.00 10.57
N LYS A 81 -18.43 -2.57 10.64
CA LYS A 81 -17.57 -2.53 11.83
C LYS A 81 -16.10 -2.56 11.41
N LEU A 82 -15.60 -1.44 10.88
CA LEU A 82 -14.19 -1.32 10.53
C LEU A 82 -13.34 -1.36 11.81
N GLY A 83 -12.27 -2.15 11.81
CA GLY A 83 -11.41 -2.33 12.99
C GLY A 83 -9.95 -2.01 12.74
N ILE A 84 -9.53 -1.91 11.49
CA ILE A 84 -8.16 -1.57 11.11
C ILE A 84 -8.09 -1.08 9.67
N ILE A 85 -7.25 -0.08 9.43
CA ILE A 85 -6.84 0.36 8.10
C ILE A 85 -5.35 0.07 7.95
N THR A 86 -4.95 -0.45 6.80
CA THR A 86 -3.54 -0.59 6.43
C THR A 86 -3.32 0.06 5.08
N ILE A 87 -2.32 0.92 4.97
CA ILE A 87 -1.86 1.53 3.73
C ILE A 87 -0.49 0.96 3.44
N ASP A 88 -0.38 0.21 2.37
CA ASP A 88 0.89 -0.32 1.88
C ASP A 88 1.47 0.63 0.84
N GLU A 89 2.79 0.81 0.83
CA GLU A 89 3.51 1.83 0.05
C GLU A 89 2.95 3.24 0.26
N GLU A 90 2.82 3.66 1.54
CA GLU A 90 2.13 4.91 1.94
C GLU A 90 2.69 6.17 1.28
N HIS A 91 3.94 6.11 0.79
CA HIS A 91 4.62 7.19 0.10
C HIS A 91 4.20 7.34 -1.37
N ASP A 92 3.46 6.34 -1.92
CA ASP A 92 3.10 6.32 -3.34
C ASP A 92 2.18 7.49 -3.70
N GLN A 93 2.56 8.20 -4.77
CA GLN A 93 1.81 9.38 -5.22
C GLN A 93 0.43 9.05 -5.79
N SER A 94 0.17 7.79 -6.16
CA SER A 94 -1.15 7.37 -6.62
C SER A 94 -2.24 7.51 -5.57
N PHE A 95 -1.88 7.68 -4.28
CA PHE A 95 -2.85 8.01 -3.23
C PHE A 95 -3.35 9.46 -3.31
N LYS A 96 -2.68 10.34 -4.03
CA LYS A 96 -3.16 11.69 -4.32
C LYS A 96 -4.08 11.68 -5.52
N GLN A 97 -5.27 12.27 -5.38
CA GLN A 97 -6.19 12.52 -6.48
C GLN A 97 -6.07 13.98 -6.90
N ASP A 98 -5.71 14.21 -8.18
CA ASP A 98 -5.50 15.54 -8.73
C ASP A 98 -6.65 16.00 -9.65
N GLU A 99 -7.59 15.08 -9.98
CA GLU A 99 -8.74 15.37 -10.84
C GLU A 99 -10.05 15.36 -10.03
N GLY A 100 -10.94 16.27 -10.33
CA GLY A 100 -12.23 16.42 -9.64
C GLY A 100 -12.07 16.92 -8.22
N ILE A 101 -12.47 16.12 -7.24
CA ILE A 101 -12.27 16.44 -5.82
C ILE A 101 -10.85 16.08 -5.45
N ILE A 102 -10.03 17.09 -5.15
CA ILE A 102 -8.62 16.91 -4.77
C ILE A 102 -8.55 16.41 -3.32
N TYR A 103 -7.92 15.25 -3.11
CA TYR A 103 -7.63 14.70 -1.78
C TYR A 103 -6.46 13.74 -1.81
N ASN A 104 -5.84 13.52 -0.64
CA ASN A 104 -4.87 12.46 -0.45
C ASN A 104 -5.51 11.32 0.37
N ALA A 105 -5.60 10.12 -0.20
CA ALA A 105 -6.26 8.99 0.44
C ALA A 105 -5.52 8.53 1.71
N ARG A 106 -4.21 8.69 1.80
CA ARG A 106 -3.43 8.43 3.02
C ARG A 106 -3.90 9.34 4.16
N ASP A 107 -3.98 10.64 3.91
CA ASP A 107 -4.33 11.61 4.95
C ASP A 107 -5.80 11.49 5.37
N MET A 108 -6.67 11.19 4.40
CA MET A 108 -8.08 10.89 4.66
C MET A 108 -8.25 9.59 5.47
N ALA A 109 -7.43 8.56 5.21
CA ALA A 109 -7.46 7.32 5.97
C ALA A 109 -6.99 7.51 7.42
N ILE A 110 -5.96 8.34 7.62
CA ILE A 110 -5.51 8.72 8.98
C ILE A 110 -6.62 9.46 9.71
N SER A 111 -7.28 10.40 9.05
CA SER A 111 -8.42 11.13 9.61
C SER A 111 -9.58 10.20 9.96
N ARG A 112 -9.94 9.29 9.03
CA ARG A 112 -10.97 8.27 9.26
C ARG A 112 -10.64 7.39 10.45
N ALA A 113 -9.41 6.85 10.52
CA ALA A 113 -8.98 6.02 11.63
C ALA A 113 -9.09 6.74 12.98
N LYS A 114 -8.74 8.03 13.00
CA LYS A 114 -8.90 8.87 14.20
C LYS A 114 -10.36 9.06 14.59
N PHE A 115 -11.25 9.35 13.64
CA PHE A 115 -12.69 9.54 13.92
C PHE A 115 -13.36 8.25 14.39
N GLU A 116 -13.03 7.12 13.79
CA GLU A 116 -13.57 5.81 14.16
C GLU A 116 -12.84 5.17 15.36
N ASN A 117 -11.79 5.83 15.89
CA ASN A 117 -10.94 5.34 16.97
C ASN A 117 -10.38 3.93 16.73
N ILE A 118 -9.87 3.72 15.55
CA ILE A 118 -9.29 2.43 15.12
C ILE A 118 -7.80 2.59 14.75
N PRO A 119 -7.00 1.53 14.87
CA PRO A 119 -5.60 1.56 14.46
C PRO A 119 -5.46 1.70 12.94
N ILE A 120 -4.40 2.41 12.53
CA ILE A 120 -3.95 2.49 11.15
C ILE A 120 -2.47 2.11 11.06
N ASN A 121 -2.12 1.30 10.08
CA ASN A 121 -0.74 0.96 9.72
C ASN A 121 -0.34 1.70 8.45
N LEU A 122 0.71 2.48 8.51
CA LEU A 122 1.40 3.05 7.36
C LEU A 122 2.64 2.18 7.09
N VAL A 123 2.65 1.48 5.97
CA VAL A 123 3.71 0.53 5.62
C VAL A 123 4.46 1.04 4.40
N THR A 124 5.79 1.04 4.47
CA THR A 124 6.61 1.54 3.38
C THR A 124 8.07 1.11 3.53
N ALA A 125 8.80 1.02 2.43
CA ALA A 125 10.25 0.89 2.43
C ALA A 125 10.94 2.23 2.71
N VAL A 126 10.35 3.34 2.23
CA VAL A 126 10.85 4.71 2.40
C VAL A 126 9.68 5.59 2.80
N PRO A 127 9.59 6.08 4.03
CA PRO A 127 8.47 6.90 4.47
C PRO A 127 8.41 8.22 3.70
N SER A 128 7.20 8.73 3.48
CA SER A 128 6.99 10.09 3.01
C SER A 128 7.57 11.12 3.99
N ILE A 129 7.86 12.31 3.52
CA ILE A 129 8.42 13.39 4.36
C ILE A 129 7.48 13.71 5.53
N GLU A 130 6.18 13.74 5.28
CA GLU A 130 5.15 14.00 6.29
C GLU A 130 5.10 12.90 7.35
N THR A 131 5.17 11.64 6.94
CA THR A 131 5.21 10.49 7.85
C THR A 131 6.49 10.53 8.70
N TYR A 132 7.64 10.79 8.06
CA TYR A 132 8.92 10.93 8.76
C TYR A 132 8.92 12.05 9.81
N GLU A 133 8.40 13.22 9.47
CA GLU A 133 8.26 14.35 10.42
C GLU A 133 7.29 14.02 11.57
N ASN A 134 6.19 13.31 11.29
CA ASN A 134 5.26 12.90 12.34
C ASN A 134 5.87 11.86 13.29
N ILE A 135 6.75 10.99 12.79
CA ILE A 135 7.54 10.06 13.63
C ILE A 135 8.50 10.85 14.51
N LYS A 136 9.27 11.81 13.96
CA LYS A 136 10.18 12.66 14.73
C LYS A 136 9.46 13.45 15.84
N LYS A 137 8.25 13.90 15.58
CA LYS A 137 7.40 14.62 16.52
C LYS A 137 6.67 13.71 17.52
N ASN A 138 6.99 12.41 17.54
CA ASN A 138 6.33 11.38 18.38
C ASN A 138 4.81 11.31 18.22
N LYS A 139 4.27 11.73 17.06
CA LYS A 139 2.84 11.59 16.75
C LYS A 139 2.48 10.19 16.29
N TYR A 140 3.43 9.46 15.69
CA TYR A 140 3.28 8.10 15.20
C TYR A 140 4.25 7.17 15.92
N SER A 141 3.79 5.99 16.29
CA SER A 141 4.66 4.90 16.71
C SER A 141 5.39 4.35 15.49
N TYR A 142 6.62 3.93 15.68
CA TYR A 142 7.50 3.50 14.61
C TYR A 142 8.10 2.13 14.91
N SER A 143 8.09 1.27 13.90
CA SER A 143 8.74 -0.04 13.94
C SER A 143 9.55 -0.26 12.66
N ARG A 144 10.84 -0.55 12.79
CA ARG A 144 11.73 -0.79 11.66
C ARG A 144 12.04 -2.27 11.51
N LEU A 145 11.86 -2.80 10.31
CA LEU A 145 12.30 -4.14 9.94
C LEU A 145 13.75 -4.06 9.45
N ILE A 146 14.68 -4.57 10.23
CA ILE A 146 16.12 -4.47 9.96
C ILE A 146 16.58 -5.56 8.99
N LYS A 147 15.96 -6.76 9.07
CA LYS A 147 16.35 -7.91 8.25
C LYS A 147 15.51 -7.99 7.00
N ARG A 148 16.16 -8.19 5.84
CA ARG A 148 15.47 -8.50 4.59
C ARG A 148 14.87 -9.91 4.65
N PHE A 149 13.80 -10.10 3.88
CA PHE A 149 13.18 -11.42 3.73
C PHE A 149 14.19 -12.42 3.20
N LYS A 150 14.31 -13.58 3.84
CA LYS A 150 15.30 -14.64 3.55
C LYS A 150 16.77 -14.19 3.61
N ASN A 151 17.11 -13.15 4.38
CA ASN A 151 18.45 -12.57 4.48
C ASN A 151 19.06 -12.20 3.12
N ALA A 152 18.25 -11.73 2.18
CA ALA A 152 18.72 -11.33 0.86
C ALA A 152 19.75 -10.21 0.95
N ASP A 153 20.88 -10.38 0.27
CA ASP A 153 21.94 -9.38 0.20
C ASP A 153 21.49 -8.13 -0.58
N LEU A 154 22.15 -7.02 -0.30
CA LEU A 154 21.98 -5.82 -1.10
C LEU A 154 22.67 -6.01 -2.46
N PRO A 155 22.09 -5.51 -3.55
CA PRO A 155 22.80 -5.48 -4.82
C PRO A 155 24.06 -4.61 -4.67
N GLN A 156 25.13 -5.02 -5.35
CA GLN A 156 26.32 -4.21 -5.44
C GLN A 156 26.02 -2.95 -6.27
N HIS A 157 26.45 -1.80 -5.78
CA HIS A 157 26.27 -0.52 -6.45
C HIS A 157 27.61 -0.03 -6.99
N GLU A 158 27.60 0.42 -8.23
CA GLU A 158 28.74 1.10 -8.85
C GLU A 158 28.27 2.43 -9.42
N ILE A 159 28.98 3.50 -9.08
CA ILE A 159 28.70 4.83 -9.62
C ILE A 159 29.59 5.03 -10.84
N ILE A 160 28.98 5.23 -12.00
CA ILE A 160 29.67 5.55 -13.24
C ILE A 160 29.70 7.06 -13.43
N ASP A 161 30.87 7.65 -13.31
CA ASP A 161 31.08 9.09 -13.54
C ASP A 161 31.00 9.39 -15.06
N LEU A 162 29.95 10.02 -15.51
CA LEU A 162 29.74 10.37 -16.92
C LEU A 162 30.67 11.49 -17.41
N ASN A 163 31.38 12.19 -16.55
CA ASN A 163 32.45 13.11 -16.96
C ASN A 163 33.70 12.34 -17.44
N LYS A 164 33.95 11.16 -16.83
CA LYS A 164 35.04 10.25 -17.23
C LYS A 164 34.64 9.34 -18.37
N TYR A 165 33.40 8.80 -18.33
CA TYR A 165 32.85 7.87 -19.31
C TYR A 165 31.74 8.56 -20.10
N ARG A 166 32.13 9.50 -20.96
CA ARG A 166 31.18 10.31 -21.74
C ARG A 166 30.26 9.45 -22.60
N VAL A 167 29.01 9.87 -22.66
CA VAL A 167 28.04 9.27 -23.56
C VAL A 167 28.32 9.76 -24.98
N GLU A 168 28.35 8.85 -25.95
CA GLU A 168 28.53 9.20 -27.36
C GLU A 168 27.33 10.05 -27.86
N SER A 169 27.57 10.93 -28.85
CA SER A 169 26.57 11.89 -29.31
C SER A 169 25.25 11.29 -29.81
N ASN A 170 25.23 10.01 -30.17
CA ASN A 170 24.05 9.28 -30.62
C ASN A 170 23.58 8.20 -29.63
N SER A 171 24.04 8.24 -28.38
CA SER A 171 23.68 7.26 -27.36
C SER A 171 23.13 7.95 -26.12
N TRP A 172 22.24 7.27 -25.42
CA TRP A 172 21.69 7.71 -24.12
C TRP A 172 22.40 7.07 -22.93
N ILE A 173 23.25 6.05 -23.17
CA ILE A 173 23.88 5.22 -22.18
C ILE A 173 25.37 5.14 -22.48
N SER A 174 26.22 5.27 -21.47
CA SER A 174 27.68 5.18 -21.66
C SER A 174 28.08 3.74 -22.02
N SER A 175 29.17 3.59 -22.80
CA SER A 175 29.76 2.29 -23.11
C SER A 175 30.08 1.48 -21.87
N LYS A 176 30.51 2.14 -20.79
CA LYS A 176 30.77 1.53 -19.48
C LYS A 176 29.50 0.94 -18.84
N THR A 177 28.36 1.62 -18.96
CA THR A 177 27.07 1.10 -18.48
C THR A 177 26.65 -0.14 -19.27
N ILE A 178 26.83 -0.12 -20.59
CA ILE A 178 26.49 -1.26 -21.47
C ILE A 178 27.34 -2.48 -21.12
N GLU A 179 28.64 -2.28 -20.83
CA GLU A 179 29.55 -3.36 -20.42
C GLU A 179 29.09 -4.03 -19.13
N LYS A 180 28.51 -3.26 -18.20
CA LYS A 180 28.05 -3.78 -16.88
C LYS A 180 26.68 -4.46 -16.91
N VAL A 181 25.86 -4.20 -17.92
CA VAL A 181 24.52 -4.78 -18.07
C VAL A 181 24.56 -6.11 -18.84
N LYS A 182 25.64 -6.39 -19.56
CA LYS A 182 25.89 -7.69 -20.22
C LYS A 182 26.33 -8.75 -19.22
#